data_63140437a38ae09072c3d9519ce026eb
#
_entry.id   63140437a38ae09072c3d9519ce026eb
#
_cell.length_a   1.000
_cell.length_b   1.000
_cell.length_c   1.000
_cell.angle_alpha   90.00
_cell.angle_beta   90.00
_cell.angle_gamma   90.00
#
_symmetry.space_group_name_H-M   'P 1'
#
loop_
_entity.id
_entity.type
_entity.pdbx_description
1 polymer ?
#
loop_
_entity_poly.entity_id
_entity_poly.type
_entity_poly.pdbx_seq_one_letter_code
_entity_poly.pdbx_strand_id
1 'polypeptide(L)'
;MAKGERSVRYQRILLKLSGEALAGEDGFGISPQVLDRMALEIGQLVGIGVQVGLVIGGGNLFRGAELHKAGLDRVTGDHMGMLATLMNALAMRDSLERSSFASHVMSAIPMSGMVEHYDRRRAMRYLDQNDVVIFA
;
A
#
# COMPACT_ATOMS: atom_id res chain seq x y z
N MET A 1 14.18 18.80 32.03
CA MET A 1 13.56 17.47 32.05
C MET A 1 13.80 16.84 30.69
N ALA A 2 14.60 15.81 30.64
CA ALA A 2 14.76 15.02 29.42
C ALA A 2 13.41 14.41 29.09
N LYS A 3 12.82 14.77 27.92
CA LYS A 3 11.73 14.02 27.32
C LYS A 3 12.28 12.62 27.09
N GLY A 4 11.77 11.65 27.85
CA GLY A 4 12.15 10.26 27.67
C GLY A 4 11.99 9.91 26.19
N GLU A 5 13.08 9.53 25.57
CA GLU A 5 13.07 8.93 24.25
C GLU A 5 12.11 7.74 24.32
N ARG A 6 10.93 7.87 23.71
CA ARG A 6 10.06 6.73 23.52
C ARG A 6 10.79 5.82 22.56
N SER A 7 11.45 4.81 23.09
CA SER A 7 12.08 3.79 22.26
C SER A 7 11.02 3.13 21.40
N VAL A 8 11.22 3.13 20.08
CA VAL A 8 10.34 2.44 19.15
C VAL A 8 10.46 0.94 19.41
N ARG A 9 9.31 0.28 19.65
CA ARG A 9 9.28 -1.16 19.95
C ARG A 9 9.69 -2.02 18.75
N TYR A 10 9.29 -1.60 17.55
CA TYR A 10 9.61 -2.28 16.29
C TYR A 10 10.28 -1.28 15.34
N GLN A 11 11.42 -1.66 14.82
CA GLN A 11 12.18 -0.81 13.88
C GLN A 11 11.68 -0.95 12.44
N ARG A 12 11.13 -2.10 12.10
CA ARG A 12 10.61 -2.41 10.76
C ARG A 12 9.30 -3.17 10.88
N ILE A 13 8.29 -2.70 10.17
CA ILE A 13 6.96 -3.32 10.15
C ILE A 13 6.48 -3.56 8.74
N LEU A 14 5.70 -4.61 8.57
CA LEU A 14 4.88 -4.84 7.39
C LEU A 14 3.42 -4.62 7.79
N LEU A 15 2.82 -3.58 7.27
CA LEU A 15 1.46 -3.19 7.57
C LEU A 15 0.52 -3.68 6.46
N LYS A 16 -0.42 -4.53 6.80
CA LYS A 16 -1.44 -5.00 5.88
C LYS A 16 -2.71 -4.18 6.05
N LEU A 17 -3.16 -3.56 4.97
CA LEU A 17 -4.39 -2.78 4.91
C LEU A 17 -5.41 -3.48 4.02
N SER A 18 -6.65 -3.57 4.46
CA SER A 18 -7.73 -4.04 3.59
C SER A 18 -8.05 -2.96 2.56
N GLY A 19 -8.40 -3.37 1.33
CA GLY A 19 -8.80 -2.41 0.28
C GLY A 19 -10.03 -1.60 0.68
N GLU A 20 -10.96 -2.20 1.41
CA GLU A 20 -12.16 -1.52 1.93
C GLU A 20 -11.81 -0.34 2.85
N ALA A 21 -10.66 -0.36 3.52
CA ALA A 21 -10.21 0.75 4.34
C ALA A 21 -9.94 2.03 3.55
N LEU A 22 -9.71 1.94 2.24
CA LEU A 22 -9.52 3.09 1.34
C LEU A 22 -10.85 3.68 0.83
N ALA A 23 -11.94 2.95 0.96
CA ALA A 23 -13.25 3.42 0.57
C ALA A 23 -13.79 4.43 1.57
N GLY A 24 -14.58 5.38 1.08
CA GLY A 24 -15.37 6.24 1.94
C GLY A 24 -16.64 5.53 2.44
N GLU A 25 -17.64 6.33 2.82
CA GLU A 25 -18.92 5.83 3.35
C GLU A 25 -19.66 4.91 2.38
N ASP A 26 -19.48 5.10 1.08
CA ASP A 26 -20.11 4.29 0.03
C ASP A 26 -19.58 2.84 -0.05
N GLY A 27 -18.49 2.54 0.62
CA GLY A 27 -17.86 1.21 0.63
C GLY A 27 -17.24 0.78 -0.70
N PHE A 28 -17.18 1.66 -1.68
CA PHE A 28 -16.60 1.41 -3.01
C PHE A 28 -15.65 2.52 -3.42
N GLY A 29 -14.64 2.16 -4.21
CA GLY A 29 -13.68 3.11 -4.77
C GLY A 29 -12.63 3.56 -3.77
N ILE A 30 -11.98 4.65 -4.07
CA ILE A 30 -10.92 5.27 -3.26
C ILE A 30 -11.40 6.64 -2.80
N SER A 31 -11.47 6.84 -1.48
CA SER A 31 -11.73 8.15 -0.90
C SER A 31 -10.41 8.92 -0.80
N PRO A 32 -10.28 10.08 -1.50
CA PRO A 32 -9.06 10.88 -1.38
C PRO A 32 -8.75 11.33 0.05
N GLN A 33 -9.79 11.65 0.82
CA GLN A 33 -9.65 12.10 2.20
C GLN A 33 -9.13 10.99 3.11
N VAL A 34 -9.65 9.78 2.97
CA VAL A 34 -9.20 8.60 3.71
C VAL A 34 -7.76 8.26 3.34
N LEU A 35 -7.46 8.25 2.04
CA LEU A 35 -6.13 7.95 1.51
C LEU A 35 -5.08 8.92 2.07
N ASP A 36 -5.35 10.22 2.01
CA ASP A 36 -4.43 11.25 2.49
C ASP A 36 -4.24 11.18 4.01
N ARG A 37 -5.28 10.89 4.77
CA ARG A 37 -5.18 10.66 6.21
C ARG A 37 -4.29 9.47 6.53
N MET A 38 -4.48 8.35 5.85
CA MET A 38 -3.66 7.16 6.04
C MET A 38 -2.20 7.41 5.66
N ALA A 39 -1.95 8.15 4.58
CA ALA A 39 -0.60 8.53 4.19
C ALA A 39 0.11 9.37 5.27
N LEU A 40 -0.60 10.29 5.90
CA LEU A 40 -0.06 11.08 7.01
C LEU A 40 0.25 10.20 8.25
N GLU A 41 -0.61 9.26 8.58
CA GLU A 41 -0.38 8.32 9.69
C GLU A 41 0.85 7.43 9.42
N ILE A 42 0.99 6.93 8.20
CA ILE A 42 2.19 6.18 7.78
C ILE A 42 3.43 7.07 7.88
N GLY A 43 3.32 8.30 7.41
CA GLY A 43 4.41 9.28 7.48
C GLY A 43 4.85 9.59 8.91
N GLN A 44 3.94 9.58 9.88
CA GLN A 44 4.28 9.73 11.30
C GLN A 44 5.16 8.59 11.80
N LEU A 45 4.89 7.35 11.37
CA LEU A 45 5.74 6.20 11.68
C LEU A 45 7.13 6.35 11.08
N VAL A 46 7.21 6.76 9.83
CA VAL A 46 8.49 7.04 9.16
C VAL A 46 9.25 8.14 9.90
N GLY A 47 8.55 9.19 10.31
CA GLY A 47 9.13 10.34 11.03
C GLY A 47 9.75 9.99 12.38
N ILE A 48 9.30 8.93 13.05
CA ILE A 48 9.90 8.43 14.29
C ILE A 48 10.93 7.32 14.08
N GLY A 49 11.30 7.06 12.82
CA GLY A 49 12.35 6.11 12.46
C GLY A 49 11.88 4.68 12.20
N VAL A 50 10.58 4.43 12.10
CA VAL A 50 10.06 3.11 11.74
C VAL A 50 10.14 2.92 10.22
N GLN A 51 10.72 1.82 9.78
CA GLN A 51 10.72 1.41 8.38
C GLN A 51 9.42 0.69 8.07
N VAL A 52 8.72 1.12 7.03
CA VAL A 52 7.35 0.66 6.74
C VAL A 52 7.25 0.02 5.36
N GLY A 53 6.88 -1.25 5.35
CA GLY A 53 6.35 -1.94 4.17
C GLY A 53 4.83 -1.98 4.25
N LEU A 54 4.16 -1.82 3.12
CA LEU A 54 2.70 -1.88 3.01
C LEU A 54 2.26 -3.00 2.10
N VAL A 55 1.18 -3.66 2.45
CA VAL A 55 0.40 -4.53 1.57
C VAL A 55 -1.05 -4.04 1.61
N ILE A 56 -1.64 -3.74 0.47
CA ILE A 56 -3.00 -3.21 0.38
C ILE A 56 -3.84 -4.14 -0.49
N GLY A 57 -4.99 -4.57 0.03
CA GLY A 57 -5.94 -5.37 -0.74
C GLY A 57 -6.70 -4.55 -1.79
N GLY A 58 -7.50 -5.21 -2.62
CA GLY A 58 -8.26 -4.60 -3.72
C GLY A 58 -9.78 -4.63 -3.58
N GLY A 59 -10.31 -5.03 -2.43
CA GLY A 59 -11.74 -5.28 -2.25
C GLY A 59 -12.67 -4.06 -2.36
N ASN A 60 -12.12 -2.85 -2.31
CA ASN A 60 -12.84 -1.61 -2.56
C ASN A 60 -13.13 -1.36 -4.06
N LEU A 61 -12.35 -2.00 -4.94
CA LEU A 61 -12.46 -1.81 -6.40
C LEU A 61 -13.04 -3.04 -7.10
N PHE A 62 -12.76 -4.23 -6.58
CA PHE A 62 -13.14 -5.47 -7.23
C PHE A 62 -13.39 -6.59 -6.21
N ARG A 63 -14.54 -7.27 -6.36
CA ARG A 63 -14.93 -8.43 -5.55
C ARG A 63 -15.16 -9.64 -6.44
N GLY A 64 -14.11 -10.45 -6.62
CA GLY A 64 -14.10 -11.61 -7.51
C GLY A 64 -15.16 -12.65 -7.18
N ALA A 65 -15.46 -12.86 -5.90
CA ALA A 65 -16.45 -13.84 -5.48
C ALA A 65 -17.86 -13.57 -6.01
N GLU A 66 -18.28 -12.30 -6.06
CA GLU A 66 -19.58 -11.92 -6.59
C GLU A 66 -19.67 -12.11 -8.11
N LEU A 67 -18.60 -11.75 -8.82
CA LEU A 67 -18.53 -11.92 -10.27
C LEU A 67 -18.37 -13.39 -10.68
N HIS A 68 -17.69 -14.19 -9.87
CA HIS A 68 -17.61 -15.62 -10.08
C HIS A 68 -18.99 -16.28 -10.00
N LYS A 69 -19.83 -15.89 -9.05
CA LYS A 69 -21.22 -16.33 -8.97
C LYS A 69 -22.04 -15.94 -10.20
N ALA A 70 -21.69 -14.82 -10.84
CA ALA A 70 -22.32 -14.34 -12.07
C ALA A 70 -21.73 -14.97 -13.35
N GLY A 71 -20.79 -15.91 -13.23
CA GLY A 71 -20.22 -16.66 -14.34
C GLY A 71 -18.84 -16.21 -14.81
N LEU A 72 -18.20 -15.25 -14.12
CA LEU A 72 -16.83 -14.87 -14.44
C LEU A 72 -15.88 -16.03 -14.12
N ASP A 73 -14.95 -16.29 -15.03
CA ASP A 73 -13.89 -17.28 -14.80
C ASP A 73 -13.05 -16.88 -13.58
N ARG A 74 -12.74 -17.86 -12.72
CA ARG A 74 -12.02 -17.61 -11.46
C ARG A 74 -10.62 -17.06 -11.71
N VAL A 75 -9.89 -17.62 -12.67
CA VAL A 75 -8.51 -17.16 -12.97
C VAL A 75 -8.52 -15.71 -13.46
N THR A 76 -9.47 -15.37 -14.32
CA THR A 76 -9.68 -13.98 -14.77
C THR A 76 -10.01 -13.07 -13.60
N GLY A 77 -10.90 -13.50 -12.71
CA GLY A 77 -11.24 -12.76 -11.50
C GLY A 77 -10.05 -12.52 -10.58
N ASP A 78 -9.22 -13.55 -10.39
CA ASP A 78 -7.99 -13.42 -9.59
C ASP A 78 -7.00 -12.41 -10.20
N HIS A 79 -6.82 -12.42 -11.52
CA HIS A 79 -6.00 -11.44 -12.22
C HIS A 79 -6.55 -10.01 -12.06
N MET A 80 -7.85 -9.83 -12.15
CA MET A 80 -8.49 -8.54 -11.94
C MET A 80 -8.30 -8.05 -10.50
N GLY A 81 -8.39 -8.95 -9.53
CA GLY A 81 -8.12 -8.64 -8.11
C GLY A 81 -6.68 -8.20 -7.90
N MET A 82 -5.71 -8.83 -8.55
CA MET A 82 -4.31 -8.42 -8.50
C MET A 82 -4.12 -7.03 -9.09
N LEU A 83 -4.76 -6.70 -10.21
CA LEU A 83 -4.72 -5.36 -10.81
C LEU A 83 -5.37 -4.31 -9.89
N ALA A 84 -6.43 -4.67 -9.18
CA ALA A 84 -7.05 -3.78 -8.20
C ALA A 84 -6.08 -3.42 -7.05
N THR A 85 -5.28 -4.37 -6.57
CA THR A 85 -4.25 -4.07 -5.57
C THR A 85 -3.19 -3.10 -6.10
N LEU A 86 -2.80 -3.23 -7.36
CA LEU A 86 -1.87 -2.31 -8.02
C LEU A 86 -2.45 -0.89 -8.11
N MET A 87 -3.72 -0.75 -8.44
CA MET A 87 -4.38 0.57 -8.48
C MET A 87 -4.35 1.24 -7.11
N ASN A 88 -4.66 0.52 -6.05
CA ASN A 88 -4.59 1.05 -4.68
C ASN A 88 -3.17 1.41 -4.28
N ALA A 89 -2.19 0.60 -4.66
CA ALA A 89 -0.78 0.87 -4.38
C ALA A 89 -0.30 2.15 -5.07
N LEU A 90 -0.68 2.37 -6.32
CA LEU A 90 -0.35 3.59 -7.07
C LEU A 90 -0.98 4.83 -6.41
N ALA A 91 -2.23 4.73 -5.98
CA ALA A 91 -2.91 5.82 -5.28
C ALA A 91 -2.23 6.16 -3.95
N MET A 92 -1.83 5.14 -3.18
CA MET A 92 -1.13 5.35 -1.91
C MET A 92 0.25 5.97 -2.13
N ARG A 93 0.99 5.52 -3.13
CA ARG A 93 2.29 6.12 -3.48
C ARG A 93 2.13 7.60 -3.80
N ASP A 94 1.17 7.95 -4.62
CA ASP A 94 0.90 9.35 -4.97
C ASP A 94 0.59 10.20 -3.73
N SER A 95 -0.24 9.70 -2.84
CA SER A 95 -0.57 10.40 -1.60
C SER A 95 0.64 10.57 -0.67
N LEU A 96 1.46 9.54 -0.52
CA LEU A 96 2.70 9.61 0.27
C LEU A 96 3.68 10.63 -0.32
N GLU A 97 3.88 10.62 -1.63
CA GLU A 97 4.78 11.55 -2.32
C GLU A 97 4.28 13.00 -2.20
N ARG A 98 2.99 13.24 -2.32
CA ARG A 98 2.40 14.58 -2.08
C ARG A 98 2.61 15.07 -0.65
N SER A 99 2.75 14.16 0.30
CA SER A 99 3.07 14.45 1.70
C SER A 99 4.59 14.43 1.97
N SER A 100 5.41 14.41 0.94
CA SER A 100 6.88 14.43 1.00
C SER A 100 7.52 13.16 1.59
N PHE A 101 6.84 12.03 1.49
CA PHE A 101 7.40 10.73 1.87
C PHE A 101 7.78 9.94 0.63
N ALA A 102 9.06 9.63 0.46
CA ALA A 102 9.54 8.80 -0.63
C ALA A 102 8.93 7.41 -0.53
N SER A 103 8.37 6.92 -1.63
CA SER A 103 7.70 5.62 -1.67
C SER A 103 7.87 4.93 -3.01
N HIS A 104 7.82 3.59 -2.97
CA HIS A 104 8.05 2.74 -4.13
C HIS A 104 6.98 1.66 -4.18
N VAL A 105 6.42 1.41 -5.36
CA VAL A 105 5.53 0.27 -5.58
C VAL A 105 6.31 -0.83 -6.27
N MET A 106 6.30 -2.03 -5.68
CA MET A 106 6.92 -3.22 -6.24
C MET A 106 5.88 -4.31 -6.44
N SER A 107 5.99 -5.03 -7.55
CA SER A 107 5.08 -6.12 -7.89
C SER A 107 5.81 -7.25 -8.59
N ALA A 108 5.31 -8.48 -8.43
CA ALA A 108 5.74 -9.62 -9.22
C ALA A 108 5.21 -9.57 -10.66
N ILE A 109 4.18 -8.77 -10.93
CA ILE A 109 3.64 -8.57 -12.27
C ILE A 109 4.49 -7.51 -13.00
N PRO A 110 5.11 -7.84 -14.14
CA PRO A 110 5.89 -6.87 -14.89
C PRO A 110 4.98 -5.77 -15.47
N MET A 111 5.20 -4.53 -15.06
CA MET A 111 4.47 -3.36 -15.59
C MET A 111 5.47 -2.22 -15.80
N SER A 112 6.22 -2.32 -16.89
CA SER A 112 7.28 -1.36 -17.21
C SER A 112 6.76 0.07 -17.25
N GLY A 113 7.48 0.97 -16.56
CA GLY A 113 7.15 2.39 -16.51
C GLY A 113 6.10 2.78 -15.45
N MET A 114 5.46 1.83 -14.78
CA MET A 114 4.46 2.11 -13.75
C MET A 114 4.85 1.59 -12.37
N VAL A 115 5.30 0.35 -12.28
CA VAL A 115 5.70 -0.29 -11.03
C VAL A 115 7.03 -0.99 -11.21
N GLU A 116 7.81 -1.07 -10.15
CA GLU A 116 9.07 -1.79 -10.15
C GLU A 116 8.82 -3.30 -10.03
N HIS A 117 9.63 -4.08 -10.72
CA HIS A 117 9.62 -5.52 -10.49
C HIS A 117 10.15 -5.83 -9.08
N TYR A 118 9.44 -6.70 -8.36
CA TYR A 118 9.86 -7.08 -7.02
C TYR A 118 11.28 -7.63 -7.01
N ASP A 119 12.10 -7.05 -6.17
CA ASP A 119 13.45 -7.49 -5.87
C ASP A 119 13.72 -7.30 -4.38
N ARG A 120 14.04 -8.39 -3.69
CA ARG A 120 14.23 -8.35 -2.23
C ARG A 120 15.34 -7.39 -1.82
N ARG A 121 16.47 -7.39 -2.50
CA ARG A 121 17.61 -6.54 -2.16
C ARG A 121 17.28 -5.07 -2.35
N ARG A 122 16.57 -4.75 -3.42
CA ARG A 122 16.12 -3.38 -3.68
C ARG A 122 15.10 -2.91 -2.64
N ALA A 123 14.14 -3.76 -2.28
CA ALA A 123 13.19 -3.46 -1.23
C ALA A 123 13.87 -3.17 0.11
N MET A 124 14.86 -3.98 0.48
CA MET A 124 15.64 -3.78 1.71
C MET A 124 16.40 -2.45 1.69
N ARG A 125 17.00 -2.07 0.55
CA ARG A 125 17.70 -0.78 0.43
C ARG A 125 16.74 0.40 0.61
N TYR A 126 15.56 0.34 0.01
CA TYR A 126 14.55 1.39 0.19
C TYR A 126 14.14 1.52 1.66
N LEU A 127 13.88 0.42 2.32
CA LEU A 127 13.54 0.43 3.74
C LEU A 127 14.68 0.98 4.60
N ASP A 128 15.92 0.62 4.30
CA ASP A 128 17.10 1.13 5.00
C ASP A 128 17.28 2.66 4.84
N GLN A 129 16.80 3.21 3.72
CA GLN A 129 16.76 4.65 3.46
C GLN A 129 15.54 5.34 4.10
N ASN A 130 14.72 4.61 4.82
CA ASN A 130 13.46 5.09 5.39
C ASN A 130 12.38 5.44 4.35
N ASP A 131 12.49 4.90 3.15
CA ASP A 131 11.46 5.01 2.14
C ASP A 131 10.36 3.97 2.41
N VAL A 132 9.12 4.31 2.10
CA VAL A 132 8.00 3.37 2.18
C VAL A 132 8.00 2.45 0.97
N VAL A 133 7.85 1.15 1.18
CA VAL A 133 7.72 0.17 0.11
C VAL A 133 6.33 -0.43 0.12
N ILE A 134 5.62 -0.36 -0.99
CA ILE A 134 4.28 -0.92 -1.17
C ILE A 134 4.41 -2.14 -2.06
N PHE A 135 4.05 -3.30 -1.51
CA PHE A 135 4.07 -4.56 -2.23
C PHE A 135 2.68 -4.86 -2.78
N ALA A 136 2.58 -5.07 -4.09
CA ALA A 136 1.31 -5.30 -4.77
C ALA A 136 1.36 -6.48 -5.76
#